data_f32913049bd06712fe89ca99ca6f06b7
#
_entry.id   f32913049bd06712fe89ca99ca6f06b7
#
_cell.length_a   1.000
_cell.length_b   1.000
_cell.length_c   1.000
_cell.angle_alpha   90.00
_cell.angle_beta   90.00
_cell.angle_gamma   90.00
#
_symmetry.space_group_name_H-M   'P 1'
#
loop_
_entity.id
_entity.type
_entity.pdbx_description
1 polymer ?
#
loop_
_entity_poly.entity_id
_entity_poly.type
_entity_poly.pdbx_seq_one_letter_code
_entity_poly.pdbx_strand_id
1 'polypeptide(L)'
;VSVREGHLVDGAPDRMSPPERLRTRIRQKILGYVSLTKPRVIELLLVTTIPAMLLAHRGDVDPLLILNTLVGGLLAAAGANALNCVADADIDKVMKRTERRPLARATVPRSHALVFGLALSVASFFWLWWTTNMLSAHLAGATIAFYVLVYTLLLKRRTSQNVVWGGAAGCMPVMIGWSAVTGTIAWPALVMFAIIFFWTPPHTWALAMRYKEDYRAAGVPMLPAVATERQVTKQIVIYTWLTVAATLALTPATGWLYAAVALLAGTWFLVMAHQLYNGVRRGEPVKPLRLFLQSNNYLAVVFCALAIDSALALPTLF
;
A
#
# COMPACT_ATOMS: atom_id res chain seq x y z
N VAL A 1 42.58 -45.11 -32.05
CA VAL A 1 42.08 -44.28 -30.95
C VAL A 1 40.84 -43.63 -31.46
N SER A 2 39.70 -44.19 -31.06
CA SER A 2 38.33 -43.74 -31.44
C SER A 2 37.89 -42.58 -30.53
N VAL A 3 37.65 -41.43 -31.12
CA VAL A 3 36.98 -40.29 -30.45
C VAL A 3 35.49 -40.53 -30.55
N ARG A 4 34.83 -40.78 -29.41
CA ARG A 4 33.36 -40.81 -29.29
C ARG A 4 32.86 -39.36 -29.26
N GLU A 5 32.18 -38.94 -30.30
CA GLU A 5 31.35 -37.75 -30.32
C GLU A 5 30.20 -37.92 -29.32
N GLY A 6 30.22 -37.10 -28.26
CA GLY A 6 29.13 -37.02 -27.32
C GLY A 6 27.96 -36.25 -27.93
N HIS A 7 26.85 -36.94 -28.19
CA HIS A 7 25.56 -36.32 -28.49
C HIS A 7 25.16 -35.39 -27.36
N LEU A 8 25.21 -34.10 -27.62
CA LEU A 8 24.50 -33.11 -26.84
C LEU A 8 22.99 -33.37 -27.03
N VAL A 9 22.37 -33.92 -26.00
CA VAL A 9 20.91 -34.05 -25.92
C VAL A 9 20.34 -32.65 -25.76
N ASP A 10 19.92 -32.07 -26.87
CA ASP A 10 19.06 -30.87 -26.87
C ASP A 10 17.79 -31.18 -26.10
N GLY A 11 17.75 -30.71 -24.85
CA GLY A 11 16.64 -30.88 -23.92
C GLY A 11 15.41 -30.12 -24.37
N ALA A 12 14.44 -30.84 -24.84
CA ALA A 12 13.15 -30.46 -25.35
C ALA A 12 12.37 -29.39 -24.56
N PRO A 13 11.91 -28.30 -25.20
CA PRO A 13 10.80 -27.50 -24.69
C PRO A 13 9.48 -27.74 -25.41
N ASP A 14 9.23 -28.87 -26.07
CA ASP A 14 8.06 -28.94 -26.95
C ASP A 14 7.21 -30.22 -26.83
N ARG A 15 6.82 -30.62 -25.61
CA ARG A 15 5.90 -31.75 -25.38
C ARG A 15 4.45 -31.36 -25.02
N MET A 16 4.08 -30.05 -25.06
CA MET A 16 2.70 -29.68 -24.78
C MET A 16 1.83 -29.74 -26.03
N SER A 17 0.65 -30.36 -25.91
CA SER A 17 -0.37 -30.38 -26.97
C SER A 17 -0.87 -28.95 -27.28
N PRO A 18 -1.40 -28.70 -28.50
CA PRO A 18 -1.95 -27.40 -28.86
C PRO A 18 -2.97 -26.84 -27.84
N PRO A 19 -3.91 -27.60 -27.28
CA PRO A 19 -4.84 -27.11 -26.26
C PRO A 19 -4.12 -26.77 -24.93
N GLU A 20 -3.08 -27.50 -24.55
CA GLU A 20 -2.30 -27.19 -23.35
C GLU A 20 -1.50 -25.91 -23.51
N ARG A 21 -0.91 -25.65 -24.66
CA ARG A 21 -0.22 -24.40 -25.00
C ARG A 21 -1.20 -23.22 -24.95
N LEU A 22 -2.42 -23.38 -25.47
CA LEU A 22 -3.43 -22.34 -25.44
C LEU A 22 -3.86 -22.02 -24.00
N ARG A 23 -4.15 -23.04 -23.19
CA ARG A 23 -4.48 -22.89 -21.76
C ARG A 23 -3.37 -22.18 -20.99
N THR A 24 -2.11 -22.56 -21.22
CA THR A 24 -0.94 -21.94 -20.58
C THR A 24 -0.80 -20.47 -20.97
N ARG A 25 -0.98 -20.13 -22.26
CA ARG A 25 -0.95 -18.73 -22.74
C ARG A 25 -2.07 -17.90 -22.15
N ILE A 26 -3.30 -18.42 -22.08
CA ILE A 26 -4.45 -17.72 -21.47
C ILE A 26 -4.18 -17.50 -19.97
N ARG A 27 -3.74 -18.52 -19.24
CA ARG A 27 -3.39 -18.41 -17.82
C ARG A 27 -2.31 -17.38 -17.58
N GLN A 28 -1.24 -17.36 -18.39
CA GLN A 28 -0.17 -16.38 -18.28
C GLN A 28 -0.66 -14.94 -18.51
N LYS A 29 -1.55 -14.73 -19.49
CA LYS A 29 -2.18 -13.42 -19.72
C LYS A 29 -3.01 -12.98 -18.51
N ILE A 30 -3.92 -13.84 -18.01
CA ILE A 30 -4.74 -13.54 -16.84
C ILE A 30 -3.86 -13.20 -15.63
N LEU A 31 -2.86 -14.02 -15.33
CA LEU A 31 -1.90 -13.75 -14.24
C LEU A 31 -1.12 -12.44 -14.47
N GLY A 32 -0.84 -12.08 -15.71
CA GLY A 32 -0.25 -10.79 -16.06
C GLY A 32 -1.14 -9.63 -15.65
N TYR A 33 -2.44 -9.65 -15.99
CA TYR A 33 -3.40 -8.60 -15.60
C TYR A 33 -3.61 -8.56 -14.08
N VAL A 34 -3.75 -9.71 -13.42
CA VAL A 34 -3.84 -9.78 -11.95
C VAL A 34 -2.58 -9.20 -11.30
N SER A 35 -1.41 -9.48 -11.83
CA SER A 35 -0.15 -8.93 -11.31
C SER A 35 -0.05 -7.39 -11.45
N LEU A 36 -0.70 -6.79 -12.47
CA LEU A 36 -0.77 -5.33 -12.60
C LEU A 36 -1.53 -4.67 -11.45
N THR A 37 -2.53 -5.34 -10.88
CA THR A 37 -3.33 -4.81 -9.78
C THR A 37 -2.61 -4.81 -8.43
N LYS A 38 -1.49 -5.53 -8.30
CA LYS A 38 -0.69 -5.68 -7.06
C LYS A 38 -1.53 -6.11 -5.84
N PRO A 39 -2.19 -7.27 -5.85
CA PRO A 39 -3.20 -7.65 -4.86
C PRO A 39 -2.70 -7.57 -3.41
N ARG A 40 -1.45 -7.94 -3.12
CA ARG A 40 -0.84 -7.86 -1.77
C ARG A 40 -0.78 -6.45 -1.18
N VAL A 41 -0.72 -5.42 -2.02
CA VAL A 41 -0.75 -4.02 -1.56
C VAL A 41 -2.18 -3.60 -1.23
N ILE A 42 -3.15 -4.13 -1.99
CA ILE A 42 -4.57 -3.80 -1.83
C ILE A 42 -5.13 -4.35 -0.52
N GLU A 43 -4.73 -5.54 -0.09
CA GLU A 43 -5.22 -6.19 1.14
C GLU A 43 -5.12 -5.27 2.36
N LEU A 44 -3.97 -4.63 2.57
CA LEU A 44 -3.78 -3.73 3.72
C LEU A 44 -4.67 -2.49 3.64
N LEU A 45 -4.85 -1.94 2.43
CA LEU A 45 -5.71 -0.78 2.21
C LEU A 45 -7.17 -1.09 2.53
N LEU A 46 -7.65 -2.28 2.15
CA LEU A 46 -9.02 -2.70 2.42
C LEU A 46 -9.26 -2.98 3.91
N VAL A 47 -8.29 -3.57 4.60
CA VAL A 47 -8.37 -3.86 6.03
C VAL A 47 -8.56 -2.58 6.86
N THR A 48 -8.03 -1.44 6.46
CA THR A 48 -8.23 -0.17 7.17
C THR A 48 -9.59 0.48 6.90
N THR A 49 -10.26 0.13 5.79
CA THR A 49 -11.59 0.65 5.44
C THR A 49 -12.68 0.19 6.40
N ILE A 50 -12.70 -1.10 6.75
CA ILE A 50 -13.74 -1.67 7.62
C ILE A 50 -13.77 -1.00 9.01
N PRO A 51 -12.63 -0.87 9.74
CA PRO A 51 -12.63 -0.18 11.01
C PRO A 51 -13.12 1.26 10.93
N ALA A 52 -12.81 1.97 9.83
CA ALA A 52 -13.28 3.33 9.62
C ALA A 52 -14.82 3.38 9.43
N MET A 53 -15.39 2.41 8.70
CA MET A 53 -16.84 2.29 8.54
C MET A 53 -17.52 1.96 9.88
N LEU A 54 -16.96 1.00 10.63
CA LEU A 54 -17.50 0.63 11.95
C LEU A 54 -17.46 1.80 12.95
N LEU A 55 -16.37 2.57 12.96
CA LEU A 55 -16.28 3.76 13.82
C LEU A 55 -17.31 4.82 13.40
N ALA A 56 -17.55 4.99 12.10
CA ALA A 56 -18.47 6.01 11.57
C ALA A 56 -19.92 5.85 12.08
N HIS A 57 -20.35 4.64 12.39
CA HIS A 57 -21.70 4.35 12.88
C HIS A 57 -21.72 3.39 14.10
N ARG A 58 -20.65 3.40 14.89
CA ARG A 58 -20.58 2.65 16.17
C ARG A 58 -20.93 1.17 16.06
N GLY A 59 -20.44 0.54 14.99
CA GLY A 59 -20.62 -0.90 14.75
C GLY A 59 -21.89 -1.28 13.98
N ASP A 60 -22.91 -0.40 13.93
CA ASP A 60 -24.16 -0.64 13.22
C ASP A 60 -24.04 -0.22 11.74
N VAL A 61 -23.35 -1.02 10.95
CA VAL A 61 -23.14 -0.77 9.51
C VAL A 61 -23.66 -1.96 8.69
N ASP A 62 -24.48 -1.68 7.67
CA ASP A 62 -24.95 -2.69 6.75
C ASP A 62 -23.80 -3.47 6.10
N PRO A 63 -23.72 -4.80 6.25
CA PRO A 63 -22.68 -5.62 5.63
C PRO A 63 -22.62 -5.49 4.11
N LEU A 64 -23.74 -5.22 3.45
CA LEU A 64 -23.78 -4.99 2.00
C LEU A 64 -23.11 -3.67 1.63
N LEU A 65 -23.28 -2.63 2.44
CA LEU A 65 -22.56 -1.35 2.27
C LEU A 65 -21.05 -1.56 2.42
N ILE A 66 -20.61 -2.33 3.42
CA ILE A 66 -19.20 -2.68 3.60
C ILE A 66 -18.67 -3.39 2.36
N LEU A 67 -19.36 -4.45 1.90
CA LEU A 67 -18.94 -5.21 0.71
C LEU A 67 -18.84 -4.31 -0.52
N ASN A 68 -19.84 -3.48 -0.77
CA ASN A 68 -19.85 -2.57 -1.91
C ASN A 68 -18.72 -1.53 -1.84
N THR A 69 -18.44 -0.98 -0.67
CA THR A 69 -17.32 -0.06 -0.45
C THR A 69 -15.98 -0.74 -0.70
N LEU A 70 -15.80 -1.98 -0.24
CA LEU A 70 -14.59 -2.77 -0.47
C LEU A 70 -14.41 -3.09 -1.96
N VAL A 71 -15.47 -3.48 -2.67
CA VAL A 71 -15.40 -3.74 -4.12
C VAL A 71 -15.01 -2.48 -4.88
N GLY A 72 -15.63 -1.34 -4.58
CA GLY A 72 -15.26 -0.06 -5.20
C GLY A 72 -13.83 0.36 -4.89
N GLY A 73 -13.38 0.21 -3.65
CA GLY A 73 -12.01 0.46 -3.23
C GLY A 73 -10.99 -0.48 -3.90
N LEU A 74 -11.34 -1.76 -4.05
CA LEU A 74 -10.55 -2.74 -4.79
C LEU A 74 -10.35 -2.32 -6.26
N LEU A 75 -11.43 -1.94 -6.93
CA LEU A 75 -11.39 -1.48 -8.32
C LEU A 75 -10.53 -0.21 -8.45
N ALA A 76 -10.68 0.77 -7.52
CA ALA A 76 -9.89 1.99 -7.49
C ALA A 76 -8.40 1.70 -7.35
N ALA A 77 -8.02 0.89 -6.35
CA ALA A 77 -6.64 0.55 -6.07
C ALA A 77 -6.02 -0.29 -7.21
N ALA A 78 -6.79 -1.22 -7.80
CA ALA A 78 -6.39 -2.03 -8.95
C ALA A 78 -6.12 -1.15 -10.17
N GLY A 79 -7.03 -0.22 -10.48
CA GLY A 79 -6.89 0.75 -11.56
C GLY A 79 -5.67 1.65 -11.38
N ALA A 80 -5.51 2.27 -10.19
CA ALA A 80 -4.37 3.10 -9.85
C ALA A 80 -3.04 2.34 -9.96
N ASN A 81 -2.97 1.10 -9.49
CA ASN A 81 -1.78 0.26 -9.58
C ASN A 81 -1.43 -0.12 -11.03
N ALA A 82 -2.43 -0.45 -11.86
CA ALA A 82 -2.20 -0.75 -13.28
C ALA A 82 -1.66 0.49 -14.01
N LEU A 83 -2.24 1.67 -13.79
CA LEU A 83 -1.78 2.94 -14.35
C LEU A 83 -0.37 3.31 -13.86
N ASN A 84 -0.07 3.07 -12.56
CA ASN A 84 1.28 3.24 -12.03
C ASN A 84 2.29 2.31 -12.72
N CYS A 85 1.94 1.03 -13.00
CA CYS A 85 2.82 0.14 -13.74
C CYS A 85 3.10 0.65 -15.16
N VAL A 86 2.10 1.25 -15.83
CA VAL A 86 2.27 1.88 -17.16
C VAL A 86 3.24 3.06 -17.11
N ALA A 87 3.13 3.90 -16.07
CA ALA A 87 3.99 5.07 -15.89
C ALA A 87 5.44 4.70 -15.50
N ASP A 88 5.61 3.63 -14.74
CA ASP A 88 6.89 3.16 -14.20
C ASP A 88 7.60 2.11 -15.08
N ALA A 89 7.07 1.76 -16.25
CA ALA A 89 7.55 0.64 -17.06
C ALA A 89 9.05 0.73 -17.44
N ASP A 90 9.62 1.91 -17.53
CA ASP A 90 11.04 2.17 -17.74
C ASP A 90 11.88 1.88 -16.48
N ILE A 91 11.47 2.42 -15.33
CA ILE A 91 12.14 2.22 -14.04
C ILE A 91 12.10 0.74 -13.63
N ASP A 92 10.96 0.09 -13.85
CA ASP A 92 10.74 -1.30 -13.46
C ASP A 92 11.68 -2.30 -14.14
N LYS A 93 12.19 -1.96 -15.33
CA LYS A 93 13.18 -2.78 -16.03
C LYS A 93 14.57 -2.73 -15.39
N VAL A 94 14.90 -1.62 -14.72
CA VAL A 94 16.22 -1.39 -14.13
C VAL A 94 16.31 -1.95 -12.70
N MET A 95 15.21 -1.91 -11.96
CA MET A 95 15.17 -2.32 -10.56
C MET A 95 15.01 -3.83 -10.42
N LYS A 96 15.93 -4.52 -9.73
CA LYS A 96 15.87 -5.97 -9.44
C LYS A 96 14.56 -6.39 -8.78
N ARG A 97 14.01 -5.54 -7.90
CA ARG A 97 12.75 -5.78 -7.20
C ARG A 97 11.54 -5.83 -8.13
N THR A 98 11.56 -5.11 -9.25
CA THR A 98 10.41 -4.92 -10.15
C THR A 98 10.61 -5.42 -11.57
N GLU A 99 11.79 -5.91 -11.94
CA GLU A 99 12.12 -6.48 -13.27
C GLU A 99 11.19 -7.62 -13.70
N ARG A 100 10.52 -8.28 -12.73
CA ARG A 100 9.58 -9.37 -12.98
C ARG A 100 8.14 -8.91 -13.24
N ARG A 101 7.89 -7.61 -13.22
CA ARG A 101 6.53 -7.06 -13.49
C ARG A 101 6.13 -7.33 -14.95
N PRO A 102 4.80 -7.50 -15.22
CA PRO A 102 4.30 -7.83 -16.55
C PRO A 102 4.74 -6.89 -17.66
N LEU A 103 4.80 -5.59 -17.39
CA LEU A 103 5.23 -4.58 -18.36
C LEU A 103 6.76 -4.56 -18.55
N ALA A 104 7.54 -4.82 -17.50
CA ALA A 104 8.99 -4.96 -17.61
C ALA A 104 9.38 -6.15 -18.48
N ARG A 105 8.61 -7.26 -18.39
CA ARG A 105 8.78 -8.49 -19.18
C ARG A 105 8.02 -8.50 -20.51
N ALA A 106 7.31 -7.42 -20.85
CA ALA A 106 6.49 -7.32 -22.06
C ALA A 106 5.43 -8.46 -22.21
N THR A 107 4.96 -9.05 -21.08
CA THR A 107 3.92 -10.09 -21.11
C THR A 107 2.52 -9.51 -21.34
N VAL A 108 2.33 -8.22 -21.04
CA VAL A 108 1.12 -7.46 -21.33
C VAL A 108 1.52 -6.20 -22.12
N PRO A 109 0.88 -5.91 -23.26
CA PRO A 109 1.12 -4.68 -24.01
C PRO A 109 0.79 -3.43 -23.18
N ARG A 110 1.61 -2.38 -23.29
CA ARG A 110 1.45 -1.14 -22.52
C ARG A 110 0.09 -0.47 -22.75
N SER A 111 -0.40 -0.47 -24.01
CA SER A 111 -1.72 0.07 -24.39
C SER A 111 -2.86 -0.70 -23.70
N HIS A 112 -2.76 -2.03 -23.66
CA HIS A 112 -3.76 -2.85 -22.99
C HIS A 112 -3.77 -2.61 -21.48
N ALA A 113 -2.60 -2.48 -20.85
CA ALA A 113 -2.50 -2.17 -19.42
C ALA A 113 -3.07 -0.77 -19.11
N LEU A 114 -2.88 0.21 -20.01
CA LEU A 114 -3.46 1.54 -19.87
C LEU A 114 -4.99 1.50 -19.93
N VAL A 115 -5.54 0.86 -20.98
CA VAL A 115 -7.01 0.71 -21.11
C VAL A 115 -7.60 -0.05 -19.92
N PHE A 116 -6.95 -1.13 -19.48
CA PHE A 116 -7.37 -1.89 -18.30
C PHE A 116 -7.40 -1.04 -17.04
N GLY A 117 -6.34 -0.26 -16.77
CA GLY A 117 -6.27 0.62 -15.62
C GLY A 117 -7.34 1.72 -15.65
N LEU A 118 -7.57 2.34 -16.82
CA LEU A 118 -8.62 3.35 -17.01
C LEU A 118 -10.02 2.73 -16.82
N ALA A 119 -10.28 1.57 -17.40
CA ALA A 119 -11.56 0.88 -17.26
C ALA A 119 -11.88 0.54 -15.79
N LEU A 120 -10.91 0.03 -15.04
CA LEU A 120 -11.08 -0.23 -13.59
C LEU A 120 -11.32 1.06 -12.80
N SER A 121 -10.64 2.16 -13.15
CA SER A 121 -10.80 3.45 -12.48
C SER A 121 -12.21 4.03 -12.70
N VAL A 122 -12.69 3.97 -13.95
CA VAL A 122 -14.05 4.41 -14.30
C VAL A 122 -15.10 3.50 -13.65
N ALA A 123 -14.91 2.19 -13.70
CA ALA A 123 -15.80 1.22 -13.05
C ALA A 123 -15.88 1.47 -11.54
N SER A 124 -14.76 1.76 -10.86
CA SER A 124 -14.73 2.10 -9.44
C SER A 124 -15.58 3.34 -9.13
N PHE A 125 -15.43 4.41 -9.93
CA PHE A 125 -16.17 5.65 -9.73
C PHE A 125 -17.68 5.41 -9.79
N PHE A 126 -18.17 4.77 -10.86
CA PHE A 126 -19.61 4.51 -11.04
C PHE A 126 -20.13 3.49 -10.02
N TRP A 127 -19.33 2.47 -9.68
CA TRP A 127 -19.70 1.51 -8.64
C TRP A 127 -19.93 2.18 -7.29
N LEU A 128 -18.96 2.99 -6.81
CA LEU A 128 -19.09 3.72 -5.55
C LEU A 128 -20.23 4.75 -5.59
N TRP A 129 -20.39 5.46 -6.69
CA TRP A 129 -21.50 6.40 -6.83
C TRP A 129 -22.86 5.73 -6.68
N TRP A 130 -23.04 4.57 -7.32
CA TRP A 130 -24.32 3.88 -7.33
C TRP A 130 -24.60 3.10 -6.05
N THR A 131 -23.60 2.50 -5.44
CA THR A 131 -23.75 1.60 -4.29
C THR A 131 -23.49 2.25 -2.95
N THR A 132 -22.86 3.43 -2.92
CA THR A 132 -22.57 4.19 -1.71
C THR A 132 -23.08 5.64 -1.85
N ASN A 133 -22.23 6.58 -2.22
CA ASN A 133 -22.61 7.97 -2.46
C ASN A 133 -21.61 8.70 -3.36
N MET A 134 -22.00 9.90 -3.82
CA MET A 134 -21.22 10.73 -4.71
C MET A 134 -19.88 11.19 -4.10
N LEU A 135 -19.83 11.45 -2.78
CA LEU A 135 -18.62 11.88 -2.10
C LEU A 135 -17.57 10.78 -2.13
N SER A 136 -17.93 9.54 -1.81
CA SER A 136 -17.03 8.38 -1.85
C SER A 136 -16.47 8.13 -3.25
N ALA A 137 -17.31 8.28 -4.30
CA ALA A 137 -16.88 8.16 -5.69
C ALA A 137 -15.85 9.26 -6.07
N HIS A 138 -16.10 10.52 -5.67
CA HIS A 138 -15.15 11.61 -5.92
C HIS A 138 -13.84 11.44 -5.16
N LEU A 139 -13.89 10.99 -3.89
CA LEU A 139 -12.69 10.71 -3.11
C LEU A 139 -11.84 9.62 -3.76
N ALA A 140 -12.47 8.55 -4.28
CA ALA A 140 -11.77 7.49 -5.01
C ALA A 140 -11.17 8.01 -6.33
N GLY A 141 -11.92 8.75 -7.12
CA GLY A 141 -11.45 9.37 -8.37
C GLY A 141 -10.29 10.34 -8.15
N ALA A 142 -10.40 11.23 -7.15
CA ALA A 142 -9.33 12.15 -6.75
C ALA A 142 -8.08 11.40 -6.28
N THR A 143 -8.25 10.31 -5.56
CA THR A 143 -7.14 9.45 -5.10
C THR A 143 -6.38 8.85 -6.29
N ILE A 144 -7.10 8.28 -7.26
CA ILE A 144 -6.49 7.70 -8.46
C ILE A 144 -5.73 8.79 -9.23
N ALA A 145 -6.36 9.95 -9.45
CA ALA A 145 -5.73 11.08 -10.14
C ALA A 145 -4.47 11.57 -9.41
N PHE A 146 -4.55 11.78 -8.10
CA PHE A 146 -3.41 12.17 -7.26
C PHE A 146 -2.27 11.13 -7.32
N TYR A 147 -2.59 9.85 -7.16
CA TYR A 147 -1.60 8.78 -7.16
C TYR A 147 -0.89 8.65 -8.50
N VAL A 148 -1.61 8.77 -9.62
CA VAL A 148 -1.03 8.62 -10.95
C VAL A 148 -0.33 9.91 -11.39
N LEU A 149 -1.03 11.05 -11.37
CA LEU A 149 -0.53 12.31 -11.93
C LEU A 149 0.47 12.98 -11.01
N VAL A 150 0.15 13.12 -9.72
CA VAL A 150 0.98 13.86 -8.77
C VAL A 150 2.10 12.98 -8.22
N TYR A 151 1.77 11.84 -7.61
CA TYR A 151 2.79 11.00 -7.02
C TYR A 151 3.67 10.32 -8.07
N THR A 152 3.08 9.54 -9.00
CA THR A 152 3.87 8.67 -9.89
C THR A 152 4.62 9.48 -10.95
N LEU A 153 3.95 10.40 -11.64
CA LEU A 153 4.54 11.16 -12.74
C LEU A 153 5.38 12.35 -12.26
N LEU A 154 4.97 13.01 -11.17
CA LEU A 154 5.63 14.25 -10.73
C LEU A 154 6.60 14.02 -9.57
N LEU A 155 6.13 13.56 -8.40
CA LEU A 155 6.91 13.55 -7.17
C LEU A 155 7.93 12.43 -7.11
N LYS A 156 7.58 11.22 -7.55
CA LYS A 156 8.40 10.02 -7.39
C LYS A 156 9.81 10.17 -7.94
N ARG A 157 9.96 10.91 -9.04
CA ARG A 157 11.22 11.10 -9.76
C ARG A 157 11.96 12.39 -9.40
N ARG A 158 11.35 13.28 -8.60
CA ARG A 158 11.86 14.65 -8.38
C ARG A 158 12.22 14.97 -6.94
N THR A 159 11.67 14.26 -5.96
CA THR A 159 11.89 14.59 -4.56
C THR A 159 12.12 13.37 -3.68
N SER A 160 12.99 13.52 -2.68
CA SER A 160 13.21 12.51 -1.64
C SER A 160 12.02 12.38 -0.66
N GLN A 161 11.12 13.37 -0.66
CA GLN A 161 9.88 13.38 0.12
C GLN A 161 8.72 12.68 -0.62
N ASN A 162 9.00 12.01 -1.74
CA ASN A 162 7.99 11.34 -2.57
C ASN A 162 7.12 10.36 -1.77
N VAL A 163 7.69 9.64 -0.79
CA VAL A 163 6.96 8.69 0.08
C VAL A 163 5.99 9.41 1.00
N VAL A 164 6.38 10.57 1.55
CA VAL A 164 5.53 11.34 2.46
C VAL A 164 4.25 11.77 1.72
N TRP A 165 4.41 12.49 0.63
CA TRP A 165 3.26 12.99 -0.14
C TRP A 165 2.50 11.88 -0.86
N GLY A 166 3.23 10.88 -1.43
CA GLY A 166 2.62 9.72 -2.07
C GLY A 166 1.81 8.85 -1.13
N GLY A 167 2.19 8.85 0.16
CA GLY A 167 1.46 8.17 1.23
C GLY A 167 0.01 8.63 1.37
N ALA A 168 -0.31 9.89 1.01
CA ALA A 168 -1.67 10.42 1.08
C ALA A 168 -2.69 9.58 0.30
N ALA A 169 -2.31 9.02 -0.86
CA ALA A 169 -3.19 8.12 -1.61
C ALA A 169 -3.51 6.84 -0.84
N GLY A 170 -2.53 6.30 -0.10
CA GLY A 170 -2.70 5.11 0.75
C GLY A 170 -3.58 5.33 1.98
N CYS A 171 -3.82 6.59 2.37
CA CYS A 171 -4.66 6.96 3.51
C CYS A 171 -6.15 7.11 3.12
N MET A 172 -6.46 7.23 1.83
CA MET A 172 -7.82 7.53 1.38
C MET A 172 -8.85 6.44 1.63
N PRO A 173 -8.51 5.14 1.75
CA PRO A 173 -9.48 4.11 2.09
C PRO A 173 -10.27 4.39 3.36
N VAL A 174 -9.68 4.96 4.42
CA VAL A 174 -10.41 5.32 5.64
C VAL A 174 -11.37 6.49 5.41
N MET A 175 -11.00 7.46 4.56
CA MET A 175 -11.87 8.57 4.18
C MET A 175 -13.06 8.10 3.33
N ILE A 176 -12.80 7.19 2.39
CA ILE A 176 -13.84 6.59 1.53
C ILE A 176 -14.78 5.73 2.38
N GLY A 177 -14.24 4.89 3.28
CA GLY A 177 -15.05 4.08 4.19
C GLY A 177 -15.94 4.93 5.11
N TRP A 178 -15.39 5.97 5.72
CA TRP A 178 -16.15 6.91 6.53
C TRP A 178 -17.26 7.61 5.73
N SER A 179 -16.91 8.17 4.58
CA SER A 179 -17.87 8.90 3.74
C SER A 179 -18.95 7.99 3.14
N ALA A 180 -18.65 6.71 2.89
CA ALA A 180 -19.62 5.73 2.41
C ALA A 180 -20.78 5.53 3.42
N VAL A 181 -20.47 5.60 4.71
CA VAL A 181 -21.45 5.44 5.80
C VAL A 181 -22.17 6.76 6.10
N THR A 182 -21.43 7.87 6.18
CA THR A 182 -21.96 9.13 6.72
C THR A 182 -22.34 10.16 5.66
N GLY A 183 -21.90 10.00 4.41
CA GLY A 183 -22.04 11.03 3.36
C GLY A 183 -21.20 12.29 3.62
N THR A 184 -20.37 12.33 4.66
CA THR A 184 -19.60 13.50 5.11
C THR A 184 -18.14 13.15 5.42
N ILE A 185 -17.34 14.17 5.72
CA ILE A 185 -16.01 14.04 6.28
C ILE A 185 -16.02 14.64 7.68
N ALA A 186 -15.58 13.87 8.67
CA ALA A 186 -15.50 14.33 10.06
C ALA A 186 -14.09 14.15 10.63
N TRP A 187 -13.81 14.77 11.77
CA TRP A 187 -12.48 14.77 12.37
C TRP A 187 -11.90 13.37 12.67
N PRO A 188 -12.70 12.32 13.05
CA PRO A 188 -12.12 10.98 13.24
C PRO A 188 -11.55 10.39 11.94
N ALA A 189 -12.21 10.64 10.81
CA ALA A 189 -11.70 10.22 9.50
C ALA A 189 -10.37 10.90 9.16
N LEU A 190 -10.25 12.21 9.46
CA LEU A 190 -9.01 12.97 9.26
C LEU A 190 -7.88 12.46 10.17
N VAL A 191 -8.19 12.08 11.41
CA VAL A 191 -7.19 11.50 12.32
C VAL A 191 -6.78 10.10 11.85
N MET A 192 -7.71 9.24 11.41
CA MET A 192 -7.35 7.94 10.80
C MET A 192 -6.49 8.11 9.55
N PHE A 193 -6.80 9.09 8.71
CA PHE A 193 -5.95 9.48 7.58
C PHE A 193 -4.54 9.87 8.08
N ALA A 194 -4.43 10.70 9.12
CA ALA A 194 -3.14 11.13 9.67
C ALA A 194 -2.33 9.96 10.26
N ILE A 195 -2.98 8.98 10.91
CA ILE A 195 -2.31 7.76 11.41
C ILE A 195 -1.57 7.06 10.26
N ILE A 196 -2.27 6.77 9.15
CA ILE A 196 -1.69 6.05 8.01
C ILE A 196 -0.68 6.94 7.26
N PHE A 197 -0.95 8.24 7.17
CA PHE A 197 -0.06 9.20 6.52
C PHE A 197 1.30 9.27 7.21
N PHE A 198 1.32 9.42 8.52
CA PHE A 198 2.55 9.46 9.30
C PHE A 198 3.21 8.08 9.46
N TRP A 199 2.44 6.99 9.40
CA TRP A 199 2.96 5.62 9.40
C TRP A 199 3.69 5.26 8.10
N THR A 200 3.28 5.82 6.95
CA THR A 200 3.83 5.47 5.64
C THR A 200 5.35 5.71 5.52
N PRO A 201 5.93 6.85 5.95
CA PRO A 201 7.36 7.09 5.86
C PRO A 201 8.22 6.09 6.66
N PRO A 202 8.02 5.85 7.97
CA PRO A 202 8.83 4.89 8.71
C PRO A 202 8.73 3.47 8.15
N HIS A 203 7.52 3.05 7.72
CA HIS A 203 7.31 1.78 7.06
C HIS A 203 8.11 1.66 5.76
N THR A 204 7.92 2.61 4.85
CA THR A 204 8.50 2.53 3.51
C THR A 204 10.01 2.78 3.52
N TRP A 205 10.51 3.72 4.32
CA TRP A 205 11.95 3.98 4.39
C TRP A 205 12.71 2.81 5.03
N ALA A 206 12.14 2.12 6.02
CA ALA A 206 12.74 0.91 6.57
C ALA A 206 12.94 -0.18 5.50
N LEU A 207 11.95 -0.38 4.61
CA LEU A 207 12.09 -1.26 3.47
C LEU A 207 13.12 -0.74 2.45
N ALA A 208 13.05 0.56 2.14
CA ALA A 208 13.88 1.20 1.12
C ALA A 208 15.37 1.23 1.51
N MET A 209 15.72 1.20 2.80
CA MET A 209 17.11 1.02 3.26
C MET A 209 17.74 -0.27 2.71
N ARG A 210 16.96 -1.35 2.58
CA ARG A 210 17.41 -2.61 1.98
C ARG A 210 17.64 -2.51 0.47
N TYR A 211 16.87 -1.67 -0.23
CA TYR A 211 16.86 -1.54 -1.69
C TYR A 211 17.47 -0.22 -2.17
N LYS A 212 18.31 0.43 -1.35
CA LYS A 212 18.87 1.75 -1.65
C LYS A 212 19.63 1.79 -2.98
N GLU A 213 20.36 0.72 -3.31
CA GLU A 213 21.11 0.63 -4.57
C GLU A 213 20.20 0.48 -5.79
N ASP A 214 19.10 -0.27 -5.68
CA ASP A 214 18.10 -0.37 -6.75
C ASP A 214 17.48 1.00 -7.07
N TYR A 215 17.17 1.80 -6.03
CA TYR A 215 16.66 3.16 -6.23
C TYR A 215 17.68 4.09 -6.84
N ARG A 216 18.96 3.99 -6.46
CA ARG A 216 20.05 4.74 -7.07
C ARG A 216 20.22 4.40 -8.54
N ALA A 217 20.26 3.11 -8.88
CA ALA A 217 20.40 2.62 -10.25
C ALA A 217 19.24 3.09 -11.15
N ALA A 218 18.04 3.20 -10.60
CA ALA A 218 16.86 3.68 -11.32
C ALA A 218 16.71 5.21 -11.34
N GLY A 219 17.64 5.98 -10.75
CA GLY A 219 17.57 7.44 -10.67
C GLY A 219 16.39 7.97 -9.83
N VAL A 220 15.82 7.13 -8.94
CA VAL A 220 14.71 7.52 -8.06
C VAL A 220 15.27 8.05 -6.74
N PRO A 221 15.08 9.33 -6.39
CA PRO A 221 15.67 9.95 -5.20
C PRO A 221 14.95 9.55 -3.91
N MET A 222 14.78 8.25 -3.66
CA MET A 222 14.23 7.76 -2.40
C MET A 222 15.15 8.20 -1.24
N LEU A 223 14.57 8.63 -0.10
CA LEU A 223 15.39 9.19 1.00
C LEU A 223 16.59 8.31 1.39
N PRO A 224 16.47 6.96 1.55
CA PRO A 224 17.63 6.11 1.82
C PRO A 224 18.66 6.02 0.68
N ALA A 225 18.31 6.43 -0.55
CA ALA A 225 19.23 6.45 -1.67
C ALA A 225 20.09 7.71 -1.71
N VAL A 226 19.61 8.83 -1.13
CA VAL A 226 20.24 10.16 -1.23
C VAL A 226 20.73 10.72 0.12
N ALA A 227 20.28 10.16 1.25
CA ALA A 227 20.65 10.61 2.60
C ALA A 227 21.47 9.55 3.34
N THR A 228 22.13 9.98 4.42
CA THR A 228 22.87 9.07 5.32
C THR A 228 21.89 8.20 6.13
N GLU A 229 22.32 7.00 6.53
CA GLU A 229 21.48 6.10 7.35
C GLU A 229 21.06 6.77 8.68
N ARG A 230 21.91 7.62 9.26
CA ARG A 230 21.59 8.40 10.46
C ARG A 230 20.46 9.41 10.20
N GLN A 231 20.48 10.09 9.07
CA GLN A 231 19.41 11.02 8.69
C GLN A 231 18.09 10.28 8.43
N VAL A 232 18.14 9.15 7.71
CA VAL A 232 16.97 8.33 7.44
C VAL A 232 16.33 7.83 8.73
N THR A 233 17.14 7.23 9.63
CA THR A 233 16.62 6.67 10.88
C THR A 233 16.13 7.75 11.85
N LYS A 234 16.73 8.96 11.84
CA LYS A 234 16.19 10.12 12.56
C LYS A 234 14.78 10.50 12.06
N GLN A 235 14.59 10.55 10.74
CA GLN A 235 13.27 10.83 10.15
C GLN A 235 12.27 9.71 10.49
N ILE A 236 12.68 8.45 10.46
CA ILE A 236 11.85 7.32 10.89
C ILE A 236 11.35 7.53 12.33
N VAL A 237 12.21 7.93 13.27
CA VAL A 237 11.82 8.21 14.65
C VAL A 237 10.81 9.35 14.72
N ILE A 238 11.05 10.46 14.02
CA ILE A 238 10.15 11.63 14.03
C ILE A 238 8.74 11.22 13.54
N TYR A 239 8.66 10.55 12.38
CA TYR A 239 7.36 10.12 11.83
C TYR A 239 6.70 9.03 12.68
N THR A 240 7.47 8.18 13.38
CA THR A 240 6.90 7.23 14.35
C THR A 240 6.25 7.95 15.53
N TRP A 241 6.87 9.01 16.06
CA TRP A 241 6.24 9.85 17.09
C TRP A 241 4.94 10.51 16.60
N LEU A 242 4.94 11.05 15.38
CA LEU A 242 3.73 11.64 14.77
C LEU A 242 2.64 10.58 14.57
N THR A 243 3.02 9.36 14.17
CA THR A 243 2.07 8.23 14.03
C THR A 243 1.42 7.89 15.36
N VAL A 244 2.22 7.75 16.41
CA VAL A 244 1.70 7.40 17.75
C VAL A 244 0.86 8.54 18.32
N ALA A 245 1.28 9.80 18.15
CA ALA A 245 0.49 10.96 18.55
C ALA A 245 -0.88 11.00 17.83
N ALA A 246 -0.91 10.77 16.51
CA ALA A 246 -2.16 10.66 15.76
C ALA A 246 -3.03 9.49 16.24
N THR A 247 -2.43 8.33 16.53
CA THR A 247 -3.14 7.15 17.06
C THR A 247 -3.80 7.47 18.41
N LEU A 248 -3.10 8.15 19.30
CA LEU A 248 -3.64 8.57 20.59
C LEU A 248 -4.68 9.70 20.43
N ALA A 249 -4.54 10.57 19.44
CA ALA A 249 -5.52 11.63 19.16
C ALA A 249 -6.89 11.11 18.71
N LEU A 250 -7.00 9.82 18.32
CA LEU A 250 -8.30 9.20 18.00
C LEU A 250 -9.06 8.74 19.25
N THR A 251 -8.41 8.63 20.41
CA THR A 251 -9.01 8.09 21.65
C THR A 251 -10.31 8.77 22.08
N PRO A 252 -10.54 10.10 21.86
CA PRO A 252 -11.82 10.72 22.23
C PRO A 252 -13.03 10.18 21.44
N ALA A 253 -12.81 9.59 20.27
CA ALA A 253 -13.88 8.97 19.46
C ALA A 253 -14.10 7.49 19.77
N THR A 254 -13.29 6.89 20.65
CA THR A 254 -13.20 5.44 20.88
C THR A 254 -13.35 5.09 22.35
N GLY A 255 -13.47 3.79 22.66
CA GLY A 255 -13.54 3.29 24.02
C GLY A 255 -12.14 2.94 24.60
N TRP A 256 -12.18 2.41 25.82
CA TRP A 256 -10.97 2.08 26.58
C TRP A 256 -10.11 0.97 25.90
N LEU A 257 -10.73 0.03 25.17
CA LEU A 257 -10.01 -1.06 24.49
C LEU A 257 -9.04 -0.50 23.44
N TYR A 258 -9.55 0.39 22.58
CA TYR A 258 -8.69 1.05 21.59
C TYR A 258 -7.58 1.84 22.27
N ALA A 259 -7.91 2.65 23.30
CA ALA A 259 -6.93 3.49 23.99
C ALA A 259 -5.79 2.67 24.63
N ALA A 260 -6.12 1.56 25.28
CA ALA A 260 -5.11 0.67 25.87
C ALA A 260 -4.19 0.07 24.80
N VAL A 261 -4.77 -0.43 23.71
CA VAL A 261 -3.98 -1.01 22.60
C VAL A 261 -3.15 0.08 21.91
N ALA A 262 -3.70 1.27 21.68
CA ALA A 262 -2.98 2.41 21.08
C ALA A 262 -1.73 2.78 21.89
N LEU A 263 -1.86 2.84 23.22
CA LEU A 263 -0.75 3.13 24.13
C LEU A 263 0.33 2.04 24.09
N LEU A 264 -0.06 0.76 24.22
CA LEU A 264 0.87 -0.36 24.25
C LEU A 264 1.58 -0.57 22.91
N ALA A 265 0.81 -0.61 21.83
CA ALA A 265 1.35 -0.77 20.48
C ALA A 265 2.20 0.44 20.06
N GLY A 266 1.76 1.66 20.42
CA GLY A 266 2.51 2.90 20.19
C GLY A 266 3.86 2.90 20.89
N THR A 267 3.88 2.56 22.17
CA THR A 267 5.12 2.45 22.96
C THR A 267 6.07 1.43 22.32
N TRP A 268 5.55 0.26 21.96
CA TRP A 268 6.35 -0.77 21.31
C TRP A 268 6.93 -0.30 19.95
N PHE A 269 6.14 0.37 19.13
CA PHE A 269 6.61 0.89 17.82
C PHE A 269 7.69 1.97 18.01
N LEU A 270 7.55 2.87 19.01
CA LEU A 270 8.56 3.85 19.37
C LEU A 270 9.86 3.21 19.82
N VAL A 271 9.80 2.19 20.68
CA VAL A 271 10.99 1.44 21.14
C VAL A 271 11.74 0.86 19.94
N MET A 272 11.03 0.24 18.99
CA MET A 272 11.61 -0.33 17.77
C MET A 272 12.30 0.72 16.91
N ALA A 273 11.67 1.88 16.70
CA ALA A 273 12.24 2.97 15.92
C ALA A 273 13.50 3.55 16.58
N HIS A 274 13.48 3.73 17.91
CA HIS A 274 14.66 4.21 18.66
C HIS A 274 15.78 3.19 18.69
N GLN A 275 15.49 1.88 18.79
CA GLN A 275 16.50 0.82 18.69
C GLN A 275 17.22 0.87 17.34
N LEU A 276 16.48 1.03 16.23
CA LEU A 276 17.06 1.17 14.91
C LEU A 276 17.97 2.42 14.82
N TYR A 277 17.48 3.57 15.27
CA TYR A 277 18.25 4.82 15.26
C TYR A 277 19.53 4.75 16.12
N ASN A 278 19.41 4.20 17.33
CA ASN A 278 20.54 4.08 18.26
C ASN A 278 21.58 3.09 17.75
N GLY A 279 21.16 1.97 17.14
CA GLY A 279 22.08 1.02 16.50
C GLY A 279 22.91 1.69 15.39
N VAL A 280 22.24 2.42 14.48
CA VAL A 280 22.94 3.19 13.42
C VAL A 280 23.89 4.23 14.01
N ARG A 281 23.47 4.94 15.08
CA ARG A 281 24.32 5.95 15.75
C ARG A 281 25.58 5.36 16.37
N ARG A 282 25.50 4.11 16.85
CA ARG A 282 26.64 3.39 17.45
C ARG A 282 27.49 2.64 16.42
N GLY A 283 27.11 2.65 15.13
CA GLY A 283 27.78 1.86 14.09
C GLY A 283 27.54 0.35 14.20
N GLU A 284 26.50 -0.07 14.92
CA GLU A 284 26.12 -1.46 15.07
C GLU A 284 25.40 -2.00 13.83
N PRO A 285 25.50 -3.31 13.50
CA PRO A 285 24.72 -3.89 12.42
C PRO A 285 23.21 -3.86 12.76
N VAL A 286 22.43 -3.18 11.92
CA VAL A 286 20.99 -3.00 12.12
C VAL A 286 20.17 -3.82 11.14
N LYS A 287 18.91 -4.11 11.51
CA LYS A 287 17.94 -4.88 10.71
C LYS A 287 16.70 -4.03 10.36
N PRO A 288 16.78 -3.09 9.40
CA PRO A 288 15.64 -2.22 9.06
C PRO A 288 14.39 -3.00 8.63
N LEU A 289 14.57 -4.16 7.98
CA LEU A 289 13.47 -5.02 7.57
C LEU A 289 12.61 -5.49 8.77
N ARG A 290 13.21 -5.63 9.97
CA ARG A 290 12.45 -5.95 11.19
C ARG A 290 11.44 -4.83 11.50
N LEU A 291 11.86 -3.57 11.43
CA LEU A 291 10.96 -2.42 11.64
C LEU A 291 9.87 -2.39 10.57
N PHE A 292 10.20 -2.64 9.30
CA PHE A 292 9.22 -2.75 8.22
C PHE A 292 8.12 -3.77 8.52
N LEU A 293 8.50 -5.00 8.93
CA LEU A 293 7.52 -6.04 9.24
C LEU A 293 6.68 -5.69 10.48
N GLN A 294 7.32 -5.15 11.51
CA GLN A 294 6.64 -4.80 12.76
C GLN A 294 5.74 -3.57 12.63
N SER A 295 6.04 -2.66 11.71
CA SER A 295 5.15 -1.53 11.41
C SER A 295 3.81 -1.99 10.79
N ASN A 296 3.80 -3.08 10.01
CA ASN A 296 2.56 -3.70 9.55
C ASN A 296 1.75 -4.28 10.72
N ASN A 297 2.43 -4.99 11.64
CA ASN A 297 1.77 -5.54 12.83
C ASN A 297 1.18 -4.43 13.71
N TYR A 298 1.92 -3.32 13.87
CA TYR A 298 1.42 -2.14 14.57
C TYR A 298 0.10 -1.63 13.96
N LEU A 299 0.09 -1.37 12.66
CA LEU A 299 -1.09 -0.85 11.98
C LEU A 299 -2.26 -1.83 12.07
N ALA A 300 -2.01 -3.13 11.85
CA ALA A 300 -3.02 -4.17 11.95
C ALA A 300 -3.63 -4.25 13.34
N VAL A 301 -2.81 -4.26 14.40
CA VAL A 301 -3.26 -4.35 15.80
C VAL A 301 -4.09 -3.12 16.17
N VAL A 302 -3.66 -1.91 15.80
CA VAL A 302 -4.39 -0.66 16.08
C VAL A 302 -5.75 -0.64 15.38
N PHE A 303 -5.80 -0.99 14.09
CA PHE A 303 -7.06 -0.99 13.33
C PHE A 303 -7.98 -2.17 13.69
N CYS A 304 -7.44 -3.33 14.08
CA CYS A 304 -8.25 -4.41 14.64
C CYS A 304 -8.87 -4.01 15.98
N ALA A 305 -8.10 -3.37 16.86
CA ALA A 305 -8.63 -2.84 18.12
C ALA A 305 -9.73 -1.80 17.89
N LEU A 306 -9.53 -0.91 16.90
CA LEU A 306 -10.54 0.06 16.49
C LEU A 306 -11.83 -0.61 16.02
N ALA A 307 -11.69 -1.66 15.18
CA ALA A 307 -12.84 -2.41 14.68
C ALA A 307 -13.62 -3.10 15.81
N ILE A 308 -12.92 -3.76 16.74
CA ILE A 308 -13.54 -4.46 17.89
C ILE A 308 -14.19 -3.46 18.83
N ASP A 309 -13.49 -2.40 19.19
CA ASP A 309 -14.01 -1.32 20.06
C ASP A 309 -15.30 -0.72 19.50
N SER A 310 -15.31 -0.42 18.20
CA SER A 310 -16.46 0.12 17.50
C SER A 310 -17.61 -0.88 17.37
N ALA A 311 -17.32 -2.14 17.03
CA ALA A 311 -18.32 -3.20 16.87
C ALA A 311 -19.01 -3.55 18.20
N LEU A 312 -18.28 -3.47 19.32
CA LEU A 312 -18.83 -3.65 20.67
C LEU A 312 -19.55 -2.40 21.20
N ALA A 313 -19.54 -1.30 20.43
CA ALA A 313 -20.09 -0.01 20.81
C ALA A 313 -19.66 0.42 22.23
N LEU A 314 -18.39 0.16 22.58
CA LEU A 314 -17.86 0.50 23.91
C LEU A 314 -18.01 2.01 24.19
N PRO A 315 -18.33 2.42 25.43
CA PRO A 315 -18.50 3.82 25.75
C PRO A 315 -17.24 4.62 25.43
N THR A 316 -17.42 5.81 24.85
CA THR A 316 -16.31 6.73 24.60
C THR A 316 -15.69 7.17 25.92
N LEU A 317 -14.38 7.46 25.87
CA LEU A 317 -13.65 7.90 27.07
C LEU A 317 -14.01 9.34 27.48
N PHE A 318 -14.54 10.13 26.52
CA PHE A 318 -14.88 11.54 26.72
C PHE A 318 -16.22 11.88 26.07
#